data_b0a84cd07304a3b52deb3b760d327908
#
_entry.id   b0a84cd07304a3b52deb3b760d327908
#
_cell.length_a   1.000
_cell.length_b   1.000
_cell.length_c   1.000
_cell.angle_alpha   90.00
_cell.angle_beta   90.00
_cell.angle_gamma   90.00
#
_symmetry.space_group_name_H-M   'P 1'
#
loop_
_entity.id
_entity.type
_entity.pdbx_description
1 polymer ?
#
loop_
_entity_poly.entity_id
_entity_poly.type
_entity_poly.pdbx_seq_one_letter_code
_entity_poly.pdbx_strand_id
1 'polypeptide(L)'
;MKRRFLSAAAEAIIPALLLAALIILHPVSIDLAVERFFAPDGTFPLQNSAALLFFHKWAKLLTVFVALGVIAIAVKDRAKISPRISVTEAGYLITAILVCVGTVSVLKDMTGVYCPVSTTFFGGTHPILAPHFGFSLSAPGNCWPGGFAGTGFSLIPFWFAFRRRRPTLARAGLFFAILFGTVCGVIQMMRGCHFPSHNVATFLLDWSLSALVYLAFLASSLKRSHAARFIASFGFLRKPER
;
A
#
# COMPACT_ATOMS: atom_id res chain seq x y z
N MET A 1 24.54 9.70 1.31
CA MET A 1 23.25 10.06 1.91
C MET A 1 22.31 10.73 0.91
N LYS A 2 22.73 11.80 0.22
CA LYS A 2 21.96 12.53 -0.81
C LYS A 2 21.31 11.60 -1.87
N ARG A 3 22.09 10.66 -2.45
CA ARG A 3 21.56 9.66 -3.41
C ARG A 3 20.41 8.82 -2.86
N ARG A 4 20.40 8.53 -1.56
CA ARG A 4 19.36 7.73 -0.90
C ARG A 4 18.04 8.48 -0.84
N PHE A 5 18.13 9.75 -0.47
CA PHE A 5 16.98 10.63 -0.37
C PHE A 5 16.38 10.86 -1.76
N LEU A 6 17.21 11.14 -2.76
CA LEU A 6 16.77 11.34 -4.14
C LEU A 6 16.11 10.08 -4.73
N SER A 7 16.70 8.88 -4.51
CA SER A 7 16.08 7.63 -4.97
C SER A 7 14.71 7.40 -4.32
N ALA A 8 14.59 7.56 -3.00
CA ALA A 8 13.31 7.38 -2.31
C ALA A 8 12.29 8.46 -2.69
N ALA A 9 12.73 9.70 -2.95
CA ALA A 9 11.88 10.76 -3.45
C ALA A 9 11.33 10.43 -4.85
N ALA A 10 12.17 9.95 -5.77
CA ALA A 10 11.73 9.50 -7.08
C ALA A 10 10.73 8.33 -6.97
N GLU A 11 10.99 7.37 -6.08
CA GLU A 11 10.10 6.24 -5.81
C GLU A 11 8.76 6.66 -5.16
N ALA A 12 8.67 7.83 -4.55
CA ALA A 12 7.41 8.40 -4.09
C ALA A 12 6.69 9.18 -5.20
N ILE A 13 7.43 10.01 -5.94
CA ILE A 13 6.86 10.96 -6.90
C ILE A 13 6.41 10.25 -8.19
N ILE A 14 7.21 9.34 -8.73
CA ILE A 14 6.89 8.68 -10.01
C ILE A 14 5.56 7.92 -9.93
N PRO A 15 5.33 7.02 -8.94
CA PRO A 15 4.03 6.35 -8.84
C PRO A 15 2.88 7.32 -8.53
N ALA A 16 3.11 8.41 -7.80
CA ALA A 16 2.10 9.43 -7.56
C ALA A 16 1.69 10.14 -8.87
N LEU A 17 2.66 10.47 -9.73
CA LEU A 17 2.37 11.04 -11.05
C LEU A 17 1.64 10.05 -11.96
N LEU A 18 2.04 8.77 -11.94
CA LEU A 18 1.35 7.71 -12.67
C LEU A 18 -0.09 7.51 -12.16
N LEU A 19 -0.31 7.61 -10.85
CA LEU A 19 -1.65 7.57 -10.25
C LEU A 19 -2.50 8.76 -10.72
N ALA A 20 -1.94 9.96 -10.71
CA ALA A 20 -2.61 11.15 -11.23
C ALA A 20 -2.96 10.99 -12.73
N ALA A 21 -2.02 10.49 -13.54
CA ALA A 21 -2.27 10.20 -14.94
C ALA A 21 -3.37 9.14 -15.12
N LEU A 22 -3.39 8.07 -14.32
CA LEU A 22 -4.41 7.03 -14.35
C LEU A 22 -5.81 7.60 -14.04
N ILE A 23 -5.91 8.51 -13.06
CA ILE A 23 -7.18 9.18 -12.71
C ILE A 23 -7.64 10.09 -13.85
N ILE A 24 -6.74 10.88 -14.44
CA ILE A 24 -7.06 11.82 -15.51
C ILE A 24 -7.46 11.08 -16.80
N LEU A 25 -6.70 10.07 -17.19
CA LEU A 25 -6.94 9.31 -18.42
C LEU A 25 -8.17 8.41 -18.33
N HIS A 26 -8.51 7.97 -17.13
CA HIS A 26 -9.67 7.10 -16.82
C HIS A 26 -9.87 6.02 -17.91
N PRO A 27 -9.09 4.93 -17.95
CA PRO A 27 -9.00 4.01 -19.08
C PRO A 27 -10.19 3.04 -19.15
N VAL A 28 -11.39 3.56 -19.31
CA VAL A 28 -12.68 2.81 -19.33
C VAL A 28 -12.67 1.68 -20.35
N SER A 29 -12.10 1.92 -21.54
CA SER A 29 -12.06 0.92 -22.61
C SER A 29 -11.23 -0.31 -22.21
N ILE A 30 -10.10 -0.09 -21.50
CA ILE A 30 -9.24 -1.16 -20.99
C ILE A 30 -9.96 -1.89 -19.85
N ASP A 31 -10.54 -1.15 -18.93
CA ASP A 31 -11.29 -1.69 -17.80
C ASP A 31 -12.44 -2.59 -18.29
N LEU A 32 -13.23 -2.13 -19.26
CA LEU A 32 -14.31 -2.91 -19.84
C LEU A 32 -13.82 -4.14 -20.62
N ALA A 33 -12.74 -4.01 -21.38
CA ALA A 33 -12.18 -5.13 -22.13
C ALA A 33 -11.73 -6.28 -21.21
N VAL A 34 -11.10 -5.94 -20.09
CA VAL A 34 -10.65 -6.93 -19.11
C VAL A 34 -11.82 -7.52 -18.33
N GLU A 35 -12.78 -6.69 -17.88
CA GLU A 35 -13.93 -7.17 -17.12
C GLU A 35 -14.87 -8.08 -17.94
N ARG A 36 -15.01 -7.86 -19.25
CA ARG A 36 -15.75 -8.77 -20.15
C ARG A 36 -15.20 -10.18 -20.18
N PHE A 37 -13.90 -10.36 -19.90
CA PHE A 37 -13.33 -11.71 -19.76
C PHE A 37 -13.91 -12.45 -18.56
N PHE A 38 -14.25 -11.75 -17.48
CA PHE A 38 -14.86 -12.32 -16.28
C PHE A 38 -16.39 -12.32 -16.31
N ALA A 39 -16.99 -11.53 -17.20
CA ALA A 39 -18.42 -11.40 -17.39
C ALA A 39 -18.80 -11.54 -18.89
N PRO A 40 -18.61 -12.73 -19.52
CA PRO A 40 -18.80 -12.92 -20.96
C PRO A 40 -20.26 -12.63 -21.41
N ASP A 41 -21.21 -12.97 -20.57
CA ASP A 41 -22.65 -12.73 -20.82
C ASP A 41 -23.19 -11.45 -20.16
N GLY A 42 -22.30 -10.51 -19.82
CA GLY A 42 -22.66 -9.28 -19.11
C GLY A 42 -22.97 -9.48 -17.62
N THR A 43 -22.78 -10.68 -17.07
CA THR A 43 -22.98 -10.99 -15.65
C THR A 43 -21.74 -11.66 -15.07
N PHE A 44 -21.49 -11.49 -13.76
CA PHE A 44 -20.37 -12.09 -13.08
C PHE A 44 -20.75 -13.44 -12.44
N PRO A 45 -20.43 -14.57 -13.07
CA PRO A 45 -20.85 -15.89 -12.55
C PRO A 45 -20.21 -16.23 -11.20
N LEU A 46 -19.06 -15.63 -10.88
CA LEU A 46 -18.32 -15.85 -9.63
C LEU A 46 -18.59 -14.80 -8.55
N GLN A 47 -19.54 -13.87 -8.76
CA GLN A 47 -19.86 -12.80 -7.81
C GLN A 47 -20.07 -13.31 -6.38
N ASN A 48 -20.84 -14.38 -6.23
CA ASN A 48 -21.22 -14.99 -4.96
C ASN A 48 -20.55 -16.33 -4.70
N SER A 49 -19.41 -16.62 -5.36
CA SER A 49 -18.65 -17.85 -5.14
C SER A 49 -18.22 -17.98 -3.68
N ALA A 50 -18.63 -19.05 -3.01
CA ALA A 50 -18.31 -19.32 -1.60
C ALA A 50 -16.80 -19.37 -1.36
N ALA A 51 -16.03 -19.96 -2.30
CA ALA A 51 -14.58 -20.05 -2.22
C ALA A 51 -13.92 -18.66 -2.28
N LEU A 52 -14.37 -17.78 -3.21
CA LEU A 52 -13.82 -16.42 -3.33
C LEU A 52 -14.22 -15.53 -2.15
N LEU A 53 -15.44 -15.71 -1.62
CA LEU A 53 -15.90 -15.04 -0.41
C LEU A 53 -15.09 -15.47 0.81
N PHE A 54 -14.83 -16.76 0.96
CA PHE A 54 -13.98 -17.31 2.01
C PHE A 54 -12.57 -16.72 1.93
N PHE A 55 -11.95 -16.76 0.76
CA PHE A 55 -10.63 -16.17 0.56
C PHE A 55 -10.62 -14.67 0.88
N HIS A 56 -11.60 -13.91 0.41
CA HIS A 56 -11.73 -12.48 0.70
C HIS A 56 -11.82 -12.19 2.20
N LYS A 57 -12.55 -13.01 2.95
CA LYS A 57 -12.68 -12.87 4.41
C LYS A 57 -11.34 -13.11 5.13
N TRP A 58 -10.64 -14.19 4.78
CA TRP A 58 -9.47 -14.65 5.53
C TRP A 58 -8.15 -14.03 5.09
N ALA A 59 -8.01 -13.66 3.82
CA ALA A 59 -6.78 -13.06 3.31
C ALA A 59 -6.40 -11.76 4.03
N LYS A 60 -7.37 -10.97 4.49
CA LYS A 60 -7.13 -9.75 5.27
C LYS A 60 -6.38 -10.01 6.58
N LEU A 61 -6.60 -11.17 7.20
CA LEU A 61 -5.92 -11.55 8.44
C LEU A 61 -4.43 -11.74 8.25
N LEU A 62 -3.98 -12.08 7.03
CA LEU A 62 -2.56 -12.24 6.74
C LEU A 62 -1.79 -10.95 7.03
N THR A 63 -2.27 -9.79 6.58
CA THR A 63 -1.63 -8.50 6.85
C THR A 63 -1.56 -8.20 8.35
N VAL A 64 -2.61 -8.54 9.10
CA VAL A 64 -2.64 -8.40 10.55
C VAL A 64 -1.60 -9.32 11.21
N PHE A 65 -1.52 -10.59 10.81
CA PHE A 65 -0.53 -11.52 11.35
C PHE A 65 0.90 -11.11 11.00
N VAL A 66 1.12 -10.57 9.79
CA VAL A 66 2.42 -10.03 9.41
C VAL A 66 2.80 -8.85 10.31
N ALA A 67 1.88 -7.92 10.57
CA ALA A 67 2.13 -6.78 11.46
C ALA A 67 2.43 -7.23 12.90
N LEU A 68 1.64 -8.16 13.44
CA LEU A 68 1.87 -8.74 14.77
C LEU A 68 3.21 -9.48 14.85
N GLY A 69 3.57 -10.23 13.80
CA GLY A 69 4.88 -10.92 13.70
C GLY A 69 6.05 -9.94 13.69
N VAL A 70 5.94 -8.82 12.97
CA VAL A 70 6.95 -7.75 12.96
C VAL A 70 7.14 -7.19 14.37
N ILE A 71 6.05 -6.89 15.09
CA ILE A 71 6.10 -6.37 16.46
C ILE A 71 6.74 -7.41 17.39
N ALA A 72 6.30 -8.66 17.34
CA ALA A 72 6.82 -9.73 18.21
C ALA A 72 8.34 -9.94 18.00
N ILE A 73 8.81 -9.97 16.75
CA ILE A 73 10.24 -10.11 16.43
C ILE A 73 11.02 -8.89 16.94
N ALA A 74 10.53 -7.67 16.73
CA ALA A 74 11.19 -6.45 17.15
C ALA A 74 11.32 -6.37 18.69
N VAL A 75 10.27 -6.74 19.41
CA VAL A 75 10.26 -6.79 20.88
C VAL A 75 11.24 -7.85 21.40
N LYS A 76 11.20 -9.07 20.82
CA LYS A 76 12.13 -10.16 21.20
C LYS A 76 13.59 -9.82 20.96
N ASP A 77 13.87 -9.10 19.89
CA ASP A 77 15.24 -8.81 19.44
C ASP A 77 15.75 -7.43 19.90
N ARG A 78 14.94 -6.65 20.66
CA ARG A 78 15.27 -5.26 21.04
C ARG A 78 16.62 -5.06 21.75
N ALA A 79 17.04 -6.04 22.52
CA ALA A 79 18.30 -6.01 23.26
C ALA A 79 19.50 -6.59 22.48
N LYS A 80 19.29 -7.12 21.26
CA LYS A 80 20.36 -7.71 20.46
C LYS A 80 21.15 -6.62 19.74
N ILE A 81 22.48 -6.81 19.67
CA ILE A 81 23.38 -5.94 18.91
C ILE A 81 23.02 -5.94 17.41
N SER A 82 22.60 -7.10 16.88
CA SER A 82 22.15 -7.25 15.49
C SER A 82 20.76 -7.89 15.43
N PRO A 83 19.70 -7.11 15.64
CA PRO A 83 18.34 -7.63 15.61
C PRO A 83 17.93 -8.06 14.20
N ARG A 84 17.05 -9.05 14.11
CA ARG A 84 16.40 -9.44 12.83
C ARG A 84 15.55 -8.30 12.28
N ILE A 85 14.76 -7.66 13.14
CA ILE A 85 14.03 -6.43 12.86
C ILE A 85 14.35 -5.44 13.98
N SER A 86 14.93 -4.30 13.63
CA SER A 86 15.18 -3.25 14.62
C SER A 86 13.86 -2.53 14.97
N VAL A 87 13.82 -1.89 16.13
CA VAL A 87 12.65 -1.10 16.57
C VAL A 87 12.30 -0.01 15.54
N THR A 88 13.31 0.61 14.91
CA THR A 88 13.10 1.62 13.86
C THR A 88 12.49 1.01 12.59
N GLU A 89 12.99 -0.16 12.16
CA GLU A 89 12.40 -0.87 11.00
C GLU A 89 10.97 -1.31 11.29
N ALA A 90 10.70 -1.82 12.49
CA ALA A 90 9.34 -2.18 12.91
C ALA A 90 8.42 -0.96 12.95
N GLY A 91 8.86 0.15 13.54
CA GLY A 91 8.12 1.39 13.57
C GLY A 91 7.78 1.89 12.17
N TYR A 92 8.76 1.86 11.25
CA TYR A 92 8.52 2.19 9.84
C TYR A 92 7.49 1.25 9.20
N LEU A 93 7.66 -0.06 9.32
CA LEU A 93 6.77 -1.06 8.71
C LEU A 93 5.33 -0.89 9.18
N ILE A 94 5.12 -0.81 10.50
CA ILE A 94 3.78 -0.65 11.07
C ILE A 94 3.15 0.67 10.64
N THR A 95 3.89 1.78 10.72
CA THR A 95 3.38 3.10 10.28
C THR A 95 3.00 3.09 8.81
N ALA A 96 3.85 2.54 7.94
CA ALA A 96 3.59 2.50 6.51
C ALA A 96 2.40 1.60 6.15
N ILE A 97 2.28 0.41 6.77
CA ILE A 97 1.12 -0.47 6.58
C ILE A 97 -0.18 0.23 7.01
N LEU A 98 -0.18 0.88 8.18
CA LEU A 98 -1.36 1.60 8.68
C LEU A 98 -1.73 2.78 7.78
N VAL A 99 -0.74 3.53 7.28
CA VAL A 99 -0.96 4.64 6.33
C VAL A 99 -1.54 4.13 5.02
N CYS A 100 -1.00 3.05 4.43
CA CYS A 100 -1.52 2.46 3.20
C CYS A 100 -2.97 1.99 3.38
N VAL A 101 -3.23 1.12 4.36
CA VAL A 101 -4.57 0.58 4.62
C VAL A 101 -5.56 1.69 4.98
N GLY A 102 -5.17 2.63 5.84
CA GLY A 102 -6.02 3.75 6.26
C GLY A 102 -6.37 4.68 5.10
N THR A 103 -5.38 5.05 4.27
CA THR A 103 -5.62 5.94 3.12
C THR A 103 -6.55 5.28 2.10
N VAL A 104 -6.33 4.00 1.76
CA VAL A 104 -7.23 3.27 0.86
C VAL A 104 -8.65 3.22 1.42
N SER A 105 -8.82 2.97 2.72
CA SER A 105 -10.14 2.94 3.36
C SER A 105 -10.85 4.29 3.28
N VAL A 106 -10.15 5.37 3.65
CA VAL A 106 -10.70 6.74 3.60
C VAL A 106 -11.07 7.14 2.16
N LEU A 107 -10.20 6.87 1.19
CA LEU A 107 -10.49 7.19 -0.21
C LEU A 107 -11.69 6.43 -0.75
N LYS A 108 -11.89 5.18 -0.34
CA LYS A 108 -13.09 4.41 -0.70
C LYS A 108 -14.37 5.08 -0.24
N ASP A 109 -14.38 5.63 0.96
CA ASP A 109 -15.55 6.31 1.52
C ASP A 109 -15.78 7.70 0.90
N MET A 110 -14.73 8.30 0.33
CA MET A 110 -14.76 9.64 -0.26
C MET A 110 -15.02 9.64 -1.77
N THR A 111 -14.93 8.50 -2.47
CA THR A 111 -15.10 8.42 -3.92
C THR A 111 -16.42 7.78 -4.28
N GLY A 112 -17.21 8.44 -5.14
CA GLY A 112 -18.52 7.96 -5.61
C GLY A 112 -18.44 6.93 -6.75
N VAL A 113 -17.35 6.16 -6.86
CA VAL A 113 -17.12 5.21 -7.95
C VAL A 113 -17.85 3.90 -7.70
N TYR A 114 -18.64 3.47 -8.69
CA TYR A 114 -19.36 2.21 -8.64
C TYR A 114 -18.53 1.01 -9.05
N CYS A 115 -18.87 -0.16 -8.48
CA CYS A 115 -18.24 -1.42 -8.87
C CYS A 115 -18.75 -1.88 -10.24
N PRO A 116 -17.94 -2.66 -11.02
CA PRO A 116 -18.35 -3.17 -12.33
C PRO A 116 -19.76 -3.76 -12.34
N VAL A 117 -20.05 -4.65 -11.40
CA VAL A 117 -21.37 -5.33 -11.28
C VAL A 117 -22.54 -4.37 -11.10
N SER A 118 -22.31 -3.16 -10.61
CA SER A 118 -23.34 -2.14 -10.41
C SER A 118 -23.54 -1.23 -11.63
N THR A 119 -22.70 -1.36 -12.66
CA THR A 119 -22.73 -0.50 -13.83
C THR A 119 -23.69 -1.03 -14.93
N THR A 120 -24.19 -0.12 -15.75
CA THR A 120 -25.08 -0.44 -16.88
C THR A 120 -24.44 -1.40 -17.89
N PHE A 121 -23.11 -1.49 -17.96
CA PHE A 121 -22.39 -2.42 -18.84
C PHE A 121 -22.50 -3.89 -18.41
N PHE A 122 -22.82 -4.13 -17.14
CA PHE A 122 -22.86 -5.47 -16.54
C PHE A 122 -24.20 -5.71 -15.80
N GLY A 123 -25.29 -5.19 -16.34
CA GLY A 123 -26.65 -5.42 -15.82
C GLY A 123 -27.03 -4.57 -14.61
N GLY A 124 -26.17 -3.68 -14.15
CA GLY A 124 -26.48 -2.71 -13.09
C GLY A 124 -27.20 -1.46 -13.64
N THR A 125 -27.39 -0.47 -12.79
CA THR A 125 -28.15 0.75 -13.10
C THR A 125 -27.31 2.03 -13.08
N HIS A 126 -26.03 1.94 -12.71
CA HIS A 126 -25.18 3.11 -12.52
C HIS A 126 -24.22 3.33 -13.70
N PRO A 127 -23.87 4.60 -14.03
CA PRO A 127 -22.85 4.90 -15.03
C PRO A 127 -21.44 4.56 -14.51
N ILE A 128 -20.49 4.36 -15.44
CA ILE A 128 -19.07 4.36 -15.10
C ILE A 128 -18.62 5.81 -14.95
N LEU A 129 -18.13 6.16 -13.78
CA LEU A 129 -17.62 7.50 -13.45
C LEU A 129 -16.13 7.44 -13.14
N ALA A 130 -15.42 8.47 -13.59
CA ALA A 130 -14.06 8.72 -13.11
C ALA A 130 -14.03 8.93 -11.58
N PRO A 131 -12.94 8.58 -10.90
CA PRO A 131 -12.79 8.88 -9.49
C PRO A 131 -12.99 10.38 -9.26
N HIS A 132 -14.05 10.73 -8.54
CA HIS A 132 -14.35 12.09 -8.15
C HIS A 132 -14.40 12.16 -6.63
N PHE A 133 -13.76 13.19 -6.10
CA PHE A 133 -13.67 13.40 -4.66
C PHE A 133 -14.84 14.32 -4.23
N GLY A 134 -15.80 13.74 -3.52
CA GLY A 134 -16.84 14.47 -2.84
C GLY A 134 -16.77 14.19 -1.34
N PHE A 135 -16.90 15.22 -0.52
CA PHE A 135 -16.95 15.07 0.94
C PHE A 135 -18.29 14.52 1.44
N SER A 136 -19.03 13.82 0.61
CA SER A 136 -20.24 13.13 1.03
C SER A 136 -19.85 11.83 1.71
N LEU A 137 -20.02 11.76 3.03
CA LEU A 137 -19.85 10.53 3.84
C LEU A 137 -20.81 9.40 3.40
N SER A 138 -21.65 9.64 2.44
CA SER A 138 -22.61 8.71 1.84
C SER A 138 -22.44 8.58 0.33
N ALA A 139 -21.21 8.76 -0.20
CA ALA A 139 -20.98 8.58 -1.62
C ALA A 139 -21.32 7.13 -2.02
N PRO A 140 -22.36 6.91 -2.82
CA PRO A 140 -22.75 5.56 -3.25
C PRO A 140 -21.67 5.03 -4.19
N GLY A 141 -21.25 3.78 -4.02
CA GLY A 141 -20.31 3.12 -4.91
C GLY A 141 -19.15 2.46 -4.17
N ASN A 142 -18.39 3.20 -3.41
CA ASN A 142 -17.35 2.69 -2.49
C ASN A 142 -16.36 1.71 -3.14
N CYS A 143 -16.04 1.89 -4.45
CA CYS A 143 -15.34 0.90 -5.24
C CYS A 143 -13.92 1.30 -5.64
N TRP A 144 -13.53 2.55 -5.45
CA TRP A 144 -12.19 3.04 -5.76
C TRP A 144 -11.53 3.65 -4.51
N PRO A 145 -10.24 3.37 -4.28
CA PRO A 145 -9.36 2.38 -4.92
C PRO A 145 -9.68 0.94 -4.52
N GLY A 146 -8.97 -0.05 -5.12
CA GLY A 146 -9.18 -1.48 -4.89
C GLY A 146 -8.75 -1.96 -3.51
N GLY A 147 -9.61 -1.84 -2.51
CA GLY A 147 -9.27 -2.07 -1.10
C GLY A 147 -8.75 -3.47 -0.78
N PHE A 148 -9.25 -4.51 -1.46
CA PHE A 148 -8.78 -5.86 -1.21
C PHE A 148 -7.38 -6.12 -1.81
N ALA A 149 -7.06 -5.51 -2.94
CA ALA A 149 -5.70 -5.53 -3.49
C ALA A 149 -4.69 -4.87 -2.52
N GLY A 150 -5.11 -3.83 -1.80
CA GLY A 150 -4.33 -3.19 -0.73
C GLY A 150 -3.94 -4.13 0.41
N THR A 151 -4.65 -5.23 0.62
CA THR A 151 -4.24 -6.27 1.60
C THR A 151 -2.83 -6.80 1.29
N GLY A 152 -2.50 -6.98 0.01
CA GLY A 152 -1.16 -7.39 -0.40
C GLY A 152 -0.22 -6.20 -0.61
N PHE A 153 -0.65 -5.16 -1.32
CA PHE A 153 0.20 -4.03 -1.68
C PHE A 153 0.65 -3.21 -0.46
N SER A 154 -0.12 -3.18 0.63
CA SER A 154 0.31 -2.60 1.91
C SER A 154 1.56 -3.26 2.53
N LEU A 155 2.04 -4.39 1.98
CA LEU A 155 3.30 -5.04 2.36
C LEU A 155 4.51 -4.55 1.55
N ILE A 156 4.35 -3.67 0.57
CA ILE A 156 5.46 -3.02 -0.17
C ILE A 156 6.51 -2.36 0.75
N PRO A 157 6.17 -1.84 1.95
CA PRO A 157 7.15 -1.31 2.90
C PRO A 157 8.31 -2.25 3.23
N PHE A 158 8.14 -3.58 3.12
CA PHE A 158 9.23 -4.53 3.34
C PHE A 158 10.41 -4.31 2.39
N TRP A 159 10.17 -3.88 1.14
CA TRP A 159 11.22 -3.46 0.21
C TRP A 159 12.04 -2.32 0.77
N PHE A 160 11.41 -1.26 1.21
CA PHE A 160 12.10 -0.08 1.73
C PHE A 160 12.86 -0.36 3.03
N ALA A 161 12.26 -1.15 3.94
CA ALA A 161 12.87 -1.50 5.22
C ALA A 161 14.16 -2.31 5.06
N PHE A 162 14.16 -3.31 4.17
CA PHE A 162 15.21 -4.32 4.15
C PHE A 162 16.17 -4.25 2.97
N ARG A 163 15.89 -3.50 1.90
CA ARG A 163 16.66 -3.49 0.63
C ARG A 163 18.17 -3.24 0.80
N ARG A 164 18.60 -2.68 1.94
CA ARG A 164 20.00 -2.39 2.22
C ARG A 164 20.68 -3.42 3.09
N ARG A 165 20.02 -3.86 4.15
CA ARG A 165 20.60 -4.80 5.10
C ARG A 165 20.39 -6.25 4.69
N ARG A 166 19.27 -6.53 3.99
CA ARG A 166 18.82 -7.88 3.60
C ARG A 166 18.16 -7.83 2.23
N PRO A 167 18.92 -7.61 1.13
CA PRO A 167 18.36 -7.38 -0.19
C PRO A 167 17.55 -8.58 -0.72
N THR A 168 17.91 -9.80 -0.36
CA THR A 168 17.16 -11.00 -0.71
C THR A 168 15.79 -11.02 -0.04
N LEU A 169 15.73 -10.73 1.27
CA LEU A 169 14.46 -10.62 2.01
C LEU A 169 13.58 -9.49 1.46
N ALA A 170 14.19 -8.36 1.12
CA ALA A 170 13.47 -7.23 0.53
C ALA A 170 12.84 -7.60 -0.81
N ARG A 171 13.59 -8.27 -1.70
CA ARG A 171 13.07 -8.73 -3.00
C ARG A 171 11.96 -9.78 -2.84
N ALA A 172 12.15 -10.73 -1.93
CA ALA A 172 11.14 -11.74 -1.62
C ALA A 172 9.85 -11.09 -1.06
N GLY A 173 10.00 -10.14 -0.14
CA GLY A 173 8.87 -9.39 0.42
C GLY A 173 8.14 -8.56 -0.63
N LEU A 174 8.87 -7.88 -1.52
CA LEU A 174 8.28 -7.13 -2.63
C LEU A 174 7.54 -8.04 -3.61
N PHE A 175 8.18 -9.14 -4.01
CA PHE A 175 7.55 -10.14 -4.90
C PHE A 175 6.25 -10.68 -4.28
N PHE A 176 6.30 -11.04 -3.00
CA PHE A 176 5.13 -11.52 -2.28
C PHE A 176 4.02 -10.45 -2.22
N ALA A 177 4.36 -9.19 -1.90
CA ALA A 177 3.40 -8.10 -1.84
C ALA A 177 2.70 -7.87 -3.19
N ILE A 178 3.47 -7.86 -4.29
CA ILE A 178 2.93 -7.70 -5.64
C ILE A 178 2.06 -8.90 -6.03
N LEU A 179 2.56 -10.12 -5.85
CA LEU A 179 1.82 -11.33 -6.19
C LEU A 179 0.51 -11.43 -5.40
N PHE A 180 0.58 -11.25 -4.08
CA PHE A 180 -0.58 -11.38 -3.22
C PHE A 180 -1.61 -10.26 -3.46
N GLY A 181 -1.16 -9.00 -3.64
CA GLY A 181 -2.02 -7.89 -3.99
C GLY A 181 -2.71 -8.08 -5.35
N THR A 182 -1.96 -8.59 -6.34
CA THR A 182 -2.52 -8.91 -7.67
C THR A 182 -3.55 -10.03 -7.58
N VAL A 183 -3.28 -11.12 -6.87
CA VAL A 183 -4.24 -12.22 -6.65
C VAL A 183 -5.51 -11.70 -5.96
N CYS A 184 -5.37 -10.89 -4.91
CA CYS A 184 -6.51 -10.25 -4.25
C CYS A 184 -7.32 -9.37 -5.22
N GLY A 185 -6.61 -8.59 -6.06
CA GLY A 185 -7.24 -7.75 -7.08
C GLY A 185 -8.01 -8.56 -8.13
N VAL A 186 -7.38 -9.59 -8.69
CA VAL A 186 -8.01 -10.49 -9.69
C VAL A 186 -9.25 -11.17 -9.12
N ILE A 187 -9.20 -11.65 -7.89
CA ILE A 187 -10.38 -12.25 -7.23
C ILE A 187 -11.56 -11.26 -7.18
N GLN A 188 -11.30 -9.98 -6.95
CA GLN A 188 -12.37 -8.98 -6.95
C GLN A 188 -12.85 -8.61 -8.35
N MET A 189 -11.98 -8.69 -9.37
CA MET A 189 -12.40 -8.56 -10.77
C MET A 189 -13.30 -9.74 -11.17
N MET A 190 -12.93 -10.97 -10.85
CA MET A 190 -13.77 -12.17 -11.08
C MET A 190 -15.15 -12.06 -10.45
N ARG A 191 -15.28 -11.28 -9.37
CA ARG A 191 -16.54 -11.03 -8.67
C ARG A 191 -17.28 -9.76 -9.12
N GLY A 192 -16.71 -9.01 -10.08
CA GLY A 192 -17.26 -7.72 -10.51
C GLY A 192 -17.21 -6.62 -9.45
N CYS A 193 -16.29 -6.74 -8.48
CA CYS A 193 -16.17 -5.80 -7.38
C CYS A 193 -15.16 -4.68 -7.62
N HIS A 194 -14.22 -4.83 -8.55
CA HIS A 194 -13.23 -3.80 -8.90
C HIS A 194 -12.83 -3.88 -10.36
N PHE A 195 -12.63 -2.72 -11.00
CA PHE A 195 -11.96 -2.65 -12.30
C PHE A 195 -10.45 -2.84 -12.16
N PRO A 196 -9.73 -3.26 -13.23
CA PRO A 196 -8.27 -3.32 -13.24
C PRO A 196 -7.60 -2.02 -12.80
N SER A 197 -8.09 -0.88 -13.29
CA SER A 197 -7.57 0.44 -12.93
C SER A 197 -7.66 0.74 -11.43
N HIS A 198 -8.67 0.21 -10.72
CA HIS A 198 -8.81 0.36 -9.27
C HIS A 198 -7.67 -0.36 -8.52
N ASN A 199 -7.26 -1.53 -9.01
CA ASN A 199 -6.17 -2.31 -8.41
C ASN A 199 -4.81 -1.68 -8.71
N VAL A 200 -4.61 -1.16 -9.94
CA VAL A 200 -3.41 -0.40 -10.32
C VAL A 200 -3.30 0.88 -9.50
N ALA A 201 -4.42 1.59 -9.29
CA ALA A 201 -4.45 2.77 -8.43
C ALA A 201 -3.98 2.46 -7.00
N THR A 202 -4.45 1.35 -6.42
CA THR A 202 -4.02 0.91 -5.09
C THR A 202 -2.53 0.59 -5.03
N PHE A 203 -2.00 -0.11 -6.04
CA PHE A 203 -0.58 -0.41 -6.14
C PHE A 203 0.28 0.86 -6.17
N LEU A 204 -0.07 1.83 -7.03
CA LEU A 204 0.65 3.09 -7.17
C LEU A 204 0.56 3.94 -5.89
N LEU A 205 -0.62 3.97 -5.28
CA LEU A 205 -0.86 4.67 -4.02
C LEU A 205 -0.02 4.08 -2.89
N ASP A 206 -0.09 2.77 -2.67
CA ASP A 206 0.64 2.08 -1.60
C ASP A 206 2.15 2.16 -1.79
N TRP A 207 2.64 2.13 -3.03
CA TRP A 207 4.05 2.37 -3.33
C TRP A 207 4.48 3.78 -2.94
N SER A 208 3.74 4.79 -3.39
CA SER A 208 4.02 6.20 -3.09
C SER A 208 4.02 6.47 -1.59
N LEU A 209 2.99 6.00 -0.88
CA LEU A 209 2.86 6.16 0.57
C LEU A 209 3.99 5.46 1.33
N SER A 210 4.35 4.24 0.92
CA SER A 210 5.48 3.50 1.50
C SER A 210 6.79 4.27 1.38
N ALA A 211 7.04 4.86 0.20
CA ALA A 211 8.23 5.68 -0.04
C ALA A 211 8.21 6.99 0.74
N LEU A 212 7.07 7.67 0.84
CA LEU A 212 6.90 8.90 1.64
C LEU A 212 7.15 8.67 3.13
N VAL A 213 6.57 7.61 3.70
CA VAL A 213 6.82 7.24 5.10
C VAL A 213 8.30 6.90 5.30
N TYR A 214 8.92 6.20 4.33
CA TYR A 214 10.36 5.91 4.38
C TYR A 214 11.23 7.18 4.38
N LEU A 215 10.88 8.18 3.56
CA LEU A 215 11.55 9.49 3.56
C LEU A 215 11.43 10.20 4.90
N ALA A 216 10.25 10.19 5.53
CA ALA A 216 10.06 10.78 6.85
C ALA A 216 10.93 10.11 7.92
N PHE A 217 11.05 8.78 7.90
CA PHE A 217 11.92 8.04 8.79
C PHE A 217 13.41 8.30 8.52
N LEU A 218 13.83 8.43 7.27
CA LEU A 218 15.18 8.85 6.91
C LEU A 218 15.50 10.25 7.45
N ALA A 219 14.63 11.20 7.24
CA ALA A 219 14.80 12.59 7.71
C ALA A 219 14.90 12.65 9.25
N SER A 220 14.04 11.90 9.95
CA SER A 220 14.07 11.82 11.42
C SER A 220 15.36 11.20 11.95
N SER A 221 15.90 10.17 11.29
CA SER A 221 17.15 9.54 11.68
C SER A 221 18.35 10.47 11.47
N LEU A 222 18.31 11.32 10.44
CA LEU A 222 19.30 12.36 10.18
C LEU A 222 19.32 13.42 11.28
N LYS A 223 18.16 13.96 11.65
CA LYS A 223 18.06 14.95 12.72
C LYS A 223 18.65 14.40 14.04
N ARG A 224 18.31 13.15 14.40
CA ARG A 224 18.86 12.51 15.61
C ARG A 224 20.39 12.34 15.56
N SER A 225 20.95 11.97 14.40
CA SER A 225 22.40 11.81 14.26
C SER A 225 23.14 13.16 14.34
N HIS A 226 22.57 14.23 13.80
CA HIS A 226 23.12 15.58 13.93
C HIS A 226 23.05 16.10 15.37
N ALA A 227 21.92 15.93 16.05
CA ALA A 227 21.76 16.30 17.45
C ALA A 227 22.74 15.55 18.37
N ALA A 228 22.91 14.22 18.16
CA ALA A 228 23.87 13.42 18.92
C ALA A 228 25.31 13.87 18.71
N ARG A 229 25.72 14.21 17.48
CA ARG A 229 27.07 14.74 17.19
C ARG A 229 27.28 16.12 17.83
N PHE A 230 26.26 16.99 17.77
CA PHE A 230 26.29 18.31 18.40
C PHE A 230 26.48 18.19 19.91
N ILE A 231 25.71 17.33 20.60
CA ILE A 231 25.84 17.09 22.04
C ILE A 231 27.22 16.52 22.37
N ALA A 232 27.74 15.57 21.57
CA ALA A 232 29.07 14.99 21.75
C ALA A 232 30.21 16.01 21.61
N SER A 233 30.04 16.99 20.70
CA SER A 233 31.02 18.08 20.55
C SER A 233 31.11 19.00 21.77
N PHE A 234 30.02 19.21 22.51
CA PHE A 234 30.02 19.96 23.76
C PHE A 234 30.57 19.14 24.95
N GLY A 235 30.38 17.81 24.93
CA GLY A 235 30.95 16.92 25.96
C GLY A 235 32.50 16.84 25.96
N PHE A 236 33.10 17.07 24.80
CA PHE A 236 34.61 17.07 24.68
C PHE A 236 35.24 18.33 25.27
N LEU A 237 34.46 19.42 25.48
CA LEU A 237 34.90 20.67 26.10
C LEU A 237 34.86 20.63 27.64
N ARG A 238 34.45 19.52 28.25
CA ARG A 238 34.32 19.35 29.70
C ARG A 238 35.23 18.28 30.29
N LYS A 239 36.46 18.06 29.79
CA LYS A 239 37.48 17.38 30.57
C LYS A 239 38.20 18.43 31.42
N PRO A 240 38.04 18.47 32.75
CA PRO A 240 38.91 19.22 33.60
C PRO A 240 40.29 18.57 33.55
N GLU A 241 41.29 19.35 33.24
CA GLU A 241 42.67 19.00 33.51
C GLU A 241 42.82 18.66 35.00
N ARG A 242 43.30 17.48 35.28
CA ARG A 242 43.83 17.10 36.59
C ARG A 242 45.33 16.89 36.45
#